data_2f2726c90588a75136a261dec7d1138c
#
_entry.id   2f2726c90588a75136a261dec7d1138c
#
_cell.length_a   1.000
_cell.length_b   1.000
_cell.length_c   1.000
_cell.angle_alpha   90.00
_cell.angle_beta   90.00
_cell.angle_gamma   90.00
#
_symmetry.space_group_name_H-M   'P 1'
#
loop_
_entity.id
_entity.type
_entity.pdbx_description
1 polymer ?
#
loop_
_entity_poly.entity_id
_entity_poly.type
_entity_poly.pdbx_seq_one_letter_code
_entity_poly.pdbx_strand_id
1 'polypeptide(L)'
;MQKDLLSNISWANGFVLNGQKIIDRGEIVDEQTYNILESLRKEWEKRSDSVQEKRLTLAGQILYVGIFLFCFMAYLELFRADYYERKGTLTLLFALIVFFPVLSSIMVEQNLSSIYVVPFAMIPIIVRVFLDSRTAFMAHVTIILLCSITLRFPHEFILLQVVAGM
;
A
#
# COMPACT_ATOMS: atom_id res chain seq x y z
N MET A 1 -54.56 -9.07 -11.25
CA MET A 1 -54.20 -8.58 -12.60
C MET A 1 -53.18 -7.44 -12.60
N GLN A 2 -53.25 -6.43 -11.71
CA GLN A 2 -52.25 -5.35 -11.68
C GLN A 2 -50.96 -5.72 -10.91
N LYS A 3 -51.01 -6.66 -9.95
CA LYS A 3 -49.87 -7.19 -9.22
C LYS A 3 -49.03 -8.16 -10.03
N ASP A 4 -49.64 -8.90 -10.94
CA ASP A 4 -48.93 -9.88 -11.78
C ASP A 4 -48.15 -9.21 -12.92
N LEU A 5 -48.56 -8.00 -13.34
CA LEU A 5 -47.80 -7.19 -14.29
C LEU A 5 -46.56 -6.54 -13.71
N LEU A 6 -46.56 -6.25 -12.39
CA LEU A 6 -45.40 -5.69 -11.70
C LEU A 6 -44.36 -6.75 -11.37
N SER A 7 -44.75 -8.03 -11.22
CA SER A 7 -43.82 -9.13 -11.00
C SER A 7 -43.07 -9.57 -12.26
N ASN A 8 -43.62 -9.26 -13.43
CA ASN A 8 -43.02 -9.56 -14.74
C ASN A 8 -42.21 -8.43 -15.36
N ILE A 9 -42.13 -7.28 -14.69
CA ILE A 9 -41.12 -6.29 -15.03
C ILE A 9 -39.80 -6.83 -14.43
N SER A 10 -39.11 -7.60 -15.25
CA SER A 10 -37.68 -7.87 -15.05
C SER A 10 -36.99 -6.52 -14.80
N TRP A 11 -36.76 -6.22 -13.55
CA TRP A 11 -35.98 -5.04 -13.16
C TRP A 11 -34.64 -5.18 -13.86
N ALA A 12 -34.47 -4.30 -14.85
CA ALA A 12 -33.43 -4.30 -15.86
C ALA A 12 -32.15 -4.98 -15.40
N ASN A 13 -31.76 -6.01 -16.11
CA ASN A 13 -30.48 -6.66 -15.98
C ASN A 13 -29.37 -5.63 -15.73
N GLY A 14 -28.94 -5.50 -14.49
CA GLY A 14 -27.56 -5.20 -14.26
C GLY A 14 -27.08 -3.76 -14.26
N PHE A 15 -27.91 -2.74 -14.19
CA PHE A 15 -27.43 -1.37 -13.95
C PHE A 15 -27.49 -1.03 -12.45
N VAL A 16 -26.35 -1.11 -11.80
CA VAL A 16 -26.16 -0.58 -10.43
C VAL A 16 -25.65 0.84 -10.55
N LEU A 17 -26.37 1.80 -9.95
CA LEU A 17 -25.96 3.21 -9.92
C LEU A 17 -24.73 3.41 -9.05
N ASN A 18 -23.89 4.37 -9.43
CA ASN A 18 -22.70 4.69 -8.66
C ASN A 18 -23.10 5.15 -7.24
N GLY A 19 -22.61 4.46 -6.19
CA GLY A 19 -22.99 4.70 -4.79
C GLY A 19 -24.21 3.95 -4.30
N GLN A 20 -24.86 3.15 -5.14
CA GLN A 20 -25.99 2.31 -4.74
C GLN A 20 -25.49 1.16 -3.86
N LYS A 21 -26.13 0.98 -2.71
CA LYS A 21 -25.90 -0.13 -1.80
C LYS A 21 -26.46 -1.41 -2.39
N ILE A 22 -25.66 -2.45 -2.51
CA ILE A 22 -26.04 -3.74 -3.10
C ILE A 22 -26.49 -4.72 -2.03
N ILE A 23 -25.80 -4.74 -0.85
CA ILE A 23 -26.09 -5.68 0.24
C ILE A 23 -25.67 -5.08 1.58
N ASP A 24 -26.35 -5.45 2.68
CA ASP A 24 -26.00 -5.12 4.05
C ASP A 24 -25.23 -6.24 4.76
N ARG A 25 -24.56 -5.87 5.88
CA ARG A 25 -23.95 -6.87 6.76
C ARG A 25 -25.03 -7.73 7.41
N GLY A 26 -24.96 -9.04 7.17
CA GLY A 26 -25.91 -10.01 7.72
C GLY A 26 -27.13 -10.28 6.85
N GLU A 27 -27.26 -9.65 5.69
CA GLU A 27 -28.28 -9.91 4.73
C GLU A 27 -27.95 -11.18 3.92
N ILE A 28 -28.98 -11.99 3.65
CA ILE A 28 -28.83 -13.24 2.89
C ILE A 28 -28.65 -12.89 1.41
N VAL A 29 -27.61 -13.45 0.81
CA VAL A 29 -27.32 -13.25 -0.63
C VAL A 29 -28.35 -14.04 -1.43
N ASP A 30 -29.29 -13.34 -2.07
CA ASP A 30 -30.22 -13.89 -3.04
C ASP A 30 -29.53 -14.14 -4.39
N GLU A 31 -30.10 -14.99 -5.23
CA GLU A 31 -29.53 -15.34 -6.55
C GLU A 31 -29.34 -14.12 -7.46
N GLN A 32 -30.21 -13.15 -7.36
CA GLN A 32 -30.06 -11.87 -8.09
C GLN A 32 -28.88 -11.05 -7.57
N THR A 33 -28.73 -10.94 -6.26
CA THR A 33 -27.63 -10.24 -5.60
C THR A 33 -26.30 -10.92 -5.88
N TYR A 34 -26.28 -12.26 -5.90
CA TYR A 34 -25.10 -13.04 -6.28
C TYR A 34 -24.66 -12.75 -7.72
N ASN A 35 -25.58 -12.74 -8.68
CA ASN A 35 -25.29 -12.43 -10.08
C ASN A 35 -24.77 -10.99 -10.27
N ILE A 36 -25.31 -10.04 -9.51
CA ILE A 36 -24.82 -8.65 -9.51
C ILE A 36 -23.40 -8.60 -8.96
N LEU A 37 -23.14 -9.24 -7.83
CA LEU A 37 -21.80 -9.29 -7.23
C LEU A 37 -20.78 -10.01 -8.11
N GLU A 38 -21.18 -11.10 -8.78
CA GLU A 38 -20.30 -11.81 -9.71
C GLU A 38 -19.99 -10.99 -10.96
N SER A 39 -20.98 -10.29 -11.52
CA SER A 39 -20.77 -9.39 -12.67
C SER A 39 -19.87 -8.21 -12.28
N LEU A 40 -20.06 -7.65 -11.10
CA LEU A 40 -19.22 -6.59 -10.54
C LEU A 40 -17.79 -7.07 -10.31
N ARG A 41 -17.62 -8.28 -9.78
CA ARG A 41 -16.31 -8.92 -9.65
C ARG A 41 -15.61 -9.10 -11.00
N LYS A 42 -16.32 -9.62 -12.02
CA LYS A 42 -15.79 -9.78 -13.38
C LYS A 42 -15.38 -8.44 -14.00
N GLU A 43 -16.17 -7.38 -13.78
CA GLU A 43 -15.82 -6.03 -14.24
C GLU A 43 -14.60 -5.47 -13.52
N TRP A 44 -14.48 -5.70 -12.21
CA TRP A 44 -13.31 -5.31 -11.43
C TRP A 44 -12.05 -6.09 -11.86
N GLU A 45 -12.19 -7.40 -12.08
CA GLU A 45 -11.12 -8.24 -12.61
C GLU A 45 -10.70 -7.76 -14.01
N LYS A 46 -11.65 -7.43 -14.88
CA LYS A 46 -11.39 -6.92 -16.23
C LYS A 46 -10.68 -5.55 -16.22
N ARG A 47 -11.06 -4.65 -15.33
CA ARG A 47 -10.37 -3.36 -15.12
C ARG A 47 -9.00 -3.53 -14.51
N SER A 48 -8.84 -4.47 -13.60
CA SER A 48 -7.58 -4.81 -12.95
C SER A 48 -6.62 -5.55 -13.89
N ASP A 49 -7.13 -6.28 -14.87
CA ASP A 49 -6.37 -7.20 -15.71
C ASP A 49 -5.89 -6.60 -17.04
N SER A 50 -6.17 -5.32 -17.32
CA SER A 50 -5.55 -4.73 -18.49
C SER A 50 -4.03 -4.72 -18.27
N VAL A 51 -3.31 -5.50 -19.05
CA VAL A 51 -1.84 -5.64 -19.00
C VAL A 51 -1.16 -4.28 -19.10
N GLN A 52 -1.82 -3.33 -19.74
CA GLN A 52 -1.34 -1.98 -19.94
C GLN A 52 -1.45 -1.15 -18.66
N GLU A 53 -2.54 -1.27 -17.88
CA GLU A 53 -2.71 -0.61 -16.59
C GLU A 53 -1.73 -1.15 -15.55
N LYS A 54 -1.49 -2.48 -15.53
CA LYS A 54 -0.48 -3.09 -14.68
C LYS A 54 0.93 -2.58 -14.99
N ARG A 55 1.27 -2.43 -16.28
CA ARG A 55 2.58 -1.88 -16.69
C ARG A 55 2.75 -0.43 -16.27
N LEU A 56 1.72 0.40 -16.42
CA LEU A 56 1.74 1.80 -15.98
C LEU A 56 1.86 1.91 -14.47
N THR A 57 1.12 1.09 -13.72
CA THR A 57 1.20 1.03 -12.27
C THR A 57 2.59 0.61 -11.81
N LEU A 58 3.16 -0.45 -12.41
CA LEU A 58 4.53 -0.90 -12.12
C LEU A 58 5.56 0.19 -12.45
N ALA A 59 5.43 0.85 -13.59
CA ALA A 59 6.32 1.94 -13.96
C ALA A 59 6.24 3.10 -12.96
N GLY A 60 5.02 3.46 -12.51
CA GLY A 60 4.82 4.45 -11.46
C GLY A 60 5.45 4.05 -10.12
N GLN A 61 5.33 2.80 -9.73
CA GLN A 61 5.94 2.26 -8.50
C GLN A 61 7.47 2.29 -8.56
N ILE A 62 8.05 1.86 -9.70
CA ILE A 62 9.51 1.89 -9.90
C ILE A 62 10.03 3.33 -9.85
N LEU A 63 9.33 4.26 -10.50
CA LEU A 63 9.70 5.68 -10.51
C LEU A 63 9.60 6.27 -9.09
N TYR A 64 8.54 5.95 -8.36
CA TYR A 64 8.36 6.37 -6.97
C TYR A 64 9.52 5.90 -6.08
N VAL A 65 9.82 4.60 -6.09
CA VAL A 65 10.94 4.02 -5.34
C VAL A 65 12.27 4.66 -5.76
N GLY A 66 12.48 4.84 -7.06
CA GLY A 66 13.68 5.47 -7.61
C GLY A 66 13.89 6.91 -7.11
N ILE A 67 12.83 7.72 -7.08
CA ILE A 67 12.90 9.09 -6.58
C ILE A 67 13.30 9.13 -5.10
N PHE A 68 12.65 8.32 -4.25
CA PHE A 68 12.95 8.34 -2.80
C PHE A 68 14.34 7.81 -2.49
N LEU A 69 14.78 6.75 -3.19
CA LEU A 69 16.15 6.26 -3.06
C LEU A 69 17.17 7.30 -3.55
N PHE A 70 16.90 7.95 -4.66
CA PHE A 70 17.76 9.01 -5.18
C PHE A 70 17.85 10.19 -4.21
N CYS A 71 16.72 10.66 -3.66
CA CYS A 71 16.70 11.72 -2.66
C CYS A 71 17.48 11.32 -1.39
N PHE A 72 17.35 10.07 -0.94
CA PHE A 72 18.07 9.57 0.22
C PHE A 72 19.58 9.49 -0.05
N MET A 73 19.99 9.01 -1.22
CA MET A 73 21.40 8.97 -1.64
C MET A 73 21.98 10.38 -1.76
N ALA A 74 21.27 11.29 -2.39
CA ALA A 74 21.66 12.69 -2.48
C ALA A 74 21.82 13.34 -1.09
N TYR A 75 20.92 13.03 -0.17
CA TYR A 75 21.04 13.45 1.22
C TYR A 75 22.34 12.95 1.87
N LEU A 76 22.67 11.67 1.71
CA LEU A 76 23.90 11.09 2.26
C LEU A 76 25.15 11.74 1.65
N GLU A 77 25.17 11.91 0.34
CA GLU A 77 26.31 12.50 -0.39
C GLU A 77 26.53 13.98 0.00
N LEU A 78 25.46 14.78 0.04
CA LEU A 78 25.56 16.21 0.32
C LEU A 78 25.77 16.54 1.79
N PHE A 79 25.17 15.79 2.71
CA PHE A 79 25.16 16.13 4.14
C PHE A 79 25.98 15.18 4.99
N ARG A 80 26.29 13.97 4.49
CA ARG A 80 26.93 12.89 5.27
C ARG A 80 27.95 12.11 4.43
N ALA A 81 28.85 12.83 3.77
CA ALA A 81 29.93 12.24 2.99
C ALA A 81 30.75 11.20 3.79
N ASP A 82 30.93 11.44 5.10
CA ASP A 82 31.64 10.52 6.01
C ASP A 82 30.99 9.13 6.06
N TYR A 83 29.65 9.06 5.98
CA TYR A 83 28.91 7.78 6.00
C TYR A 83 28.92 7.12 4.63
N TYR A 84 28.95 7.92 3.57
CA TYR A 84 29.03 7.44 2.19
C TYR A 84 30.35 6.67 1.95
N GLU A 85 31.45 7.11 2.54
CA GLU A 85 32.74 6.45 2.41
C GLU A 85 32.85 5.16 3.25
N ARG A 86 32.05 5.02 4.30
CA ARG A 86 32.05 3.83 5.16
C ARG A 86 31.14 2.75 4.63
N LYS A 87 31.71 1.75 3.95
CA LYS A 87 30.95 0.63 3.34
C LYS A 87 29.99 -0.07 4.32
N GLY A 88 30.41 -0.27 5.58
CA GLY A 88 29.56 -0.89 6.60
C GLY A 88 28.31 -0.09 6.94
N THR A 89 28.42 1.23 7.01
CA THR A 89 27.29 2.14 7.26
C THR A 89 26.29 2.12 6.11
N LEU A 90 26.78 2.21 4.88
CA LEU A 90 25.92 2.10 3.69
C LEU A 90 25.21 0.76 3.64
N THR A 91 25.92 -0.34 3.90
CA THR A 91 25.33 -1.67 3.89
C THR A 91 24.20 -1.79 4.90
N LEU A 92 24.38 -1.26 6.13
CA LEU A 92 23.34 -1.26 7.16
C LEU A 92 22.11 -0.47 6.70
N LEU A 93 22.30 0.75 6.19
CA LEU A 93 21.20 1.60 5.73
C LEU A 93 20.43 0.93 4.58
N PHE A 94 21.13 0.40 3.57
CA PHE A 94 20.50 -0.30 2.46
C PHE A 94 19.81 -1.59 2.90
N ALA A 95 20.40 -2.34 3.82
CA ALA A 95 19.75 -3.53 4.38
C ALA A 95 18.42 -3.19 5.02
N LEU A 96 18.33 -2.11 5.80
CA LEU A 96 17.06 -1.66 6.39
C LEU A 96 16.06 -1.17 5.34
N ILE A 97 16.53 -0.39 4.35
CA ILE A 97 15.69 0.14 3.27
C ILE A 97 15.08 -0.99 2.40
N VAL A 98 15.76 -2.11 2.26
CA VAL A 98 15.26 -3.27 1.51
C VAL A 98 14.42 -4.17 2.40
N PHE A 99 14.88 -4.44 3.62
CA PHE A 99 14.26 -5.39 4.54
C PHE A 99 12.83 -4.99 4.94
N PHE A 100 12.60 -3.74 5.36
CA PHE A 100 11.30 -3.31 5.85
C PHE A 100 10.21 -3.26 4.76
N PRO A 101 10.44 -2.72 3.56
CA PRO A 101 9.45 -2.78 2.48
C PRO A 101 9.14 -4.19 2.02
N VAL A 102 10.14 -5.08 1.95
CA VAL A 102 9.92 -6.49 1.60
C VAL A 102 9.08 -7.18 2.68
N LEU A 103 9.41 -6.98 3.95
CA LEU A 103 8.63 -7.51 5.08
C LEU A 103 7.19 -6.99 5.05
N SER A 104 7.01 -5.70 4.81
CA SER A 104 5.72 -5.04 4.68
C SER A 104 4.90 -5.63 3.52
N SER A 105 5.51 -5.85 2.36
CA SER A 105 4.86 -6.45 1.19
C SER A 105 4.39 -7.87 1.47
N ILE A 106 5.23 -8.69 2.09
CA ILE A 106 4.88 -10.07 2.46
C ILE A 106 3.70 -10.10 3.45
N MET A 107 3.71 -9.22 4.46
CA MET A 107 2.64 -9.13 5.45
C MET A 107 1.29 -8.78 4.81
N VAL A 108 1.29 -7.82 3.87
CA VAL A 108 0.08 -7.41 3.16
C VAL A 108 -0.43 -8.50 2.22
N GLU A 109 0.46 -9.12 1.44
CA GLU A 109 0.11 -10.15 0.46
C GLU A 109 -0.46 -11.41 1.12
N GLN A 110 0.12 -11.84 2.23
CA GLN A 110 -0.28 -13.05 2.95
C GLN A 110 -1.51 -12.84 3.86
N ASN A 111 -2.02 -11.61 4.01
CA ASN A 111 -3.07 -11.26 4.98
C ASN A 111 -2.78 -11.79 6.40
N LEU A 112 -1.50 -11.95 6.75
CA LEU A 112 -1.06 -12.62 7.98
C LEU A 112 -1.43 -11.84 9.24
N SER A 113 -1.38 -10.51 9.16
CA SER A 113 -1.70 -9.61 10.28
C SER A 113 -1.80 -8.17 9.80
N SER A 114 -2.24 -7.28 10.67
CA SER A 114 -2.18 -5.85 10.40
C SER A 114 -0.72 -5.41 10.23
N ILE A 115 -0.43 -4.56 9.24
CA ILE A 115 0.89 -3.96 8.99
C ILE A 115 1.46 -3.27 10.24
N TYR A 116 0.59 -2.85 11.16
CA TYR A 116 0.96 -2.19 12.41
C TYR A 116 1.67 -3.11 13.42
N VAL A 117 1.68 -4.42 13.21
CA VAL A 117 2.46 -5.39 14.01
C VAL A 117 3.95 -5.26 13.72
N VAL A 118 4.34 -4.77 12.54
CA VAL A 118 5.73 -4.54 12.19
C VAL A 118 6.28 -3.36 13.03
N PRO A 119 7.34 -3.57 13.82
CA PRO A 119 7.86 -2.54 14.71
C PRO A 119 8.72 -1.52 13.94
N PHE A 120 8.10 -0.64 13.17
CA PHE A 120 8.81 0.37 12.39
C PHE A 120 9.63 1.35 13.25
N ALA A 121 9.23 1.56 14.51
CA ALA A 121 9.99 2.36 15.47
C ALA A 121 11.40 1.79 15.77
N MET A 122 11.66 0.52 15.46
CA MET A 122 13.02 -0.04 15.56
C MET A 122 13.99 0.60 14.55
N ILE A 123 13.51 1.08 13.42
CA ILE A 123 14.36 1.68 12.37
C ILE A 123 15.17 2.87 12.92
N PRO A 124 14.52 3.93 13.46
CA PRO A 124 15.26 5.06 13.97
C PRO A 124 16.11 4.69 15.18
N ILE A 125 15.68 3.74 16.01
CA ILE A 125 16.48 3.26 17.15
C ILE A 125 17.78 2.61 16.67
N ILE A 126 17.69 1.66 15.73
CA ILE A 126 18.87 0.98 15.18
C ILE A 126 19.80 1.99 14.51
N VAL A 127 19.27 2.84 13.64
CA VAL A 127 20.09 3.81 12.92
C VAL A 127 20.75 4.80 13.91
N ARG A 128 20.03 5.25 14.95
CA ARG A 128 20.58 6.18 15.95
C ARG A 128 21.69 5.58 16.80
N VAL A 129 21.68 4.29 17.06
CA VAL A 129 22.74 3.60 17.83
C VAL A 129 24.06 3.60 17.04
N PHE A 130 24.01 3.45 15.72
CA PHE A 130 25.22 3.35 14.88
C PHE A 130 25.61 4.68 14.22
N LEU A 131 24.65 5.60 14.08
CA LEU A 131 24.80 6.85 13.37
C LEU A 131 24.30 8.03 14.21
N ASP A 132 23.68 9.02 13.55
CA ASP A 132 23.14 10.19 14.21
C ASP A 132 21.61 10.29 14.07
N SER A 133 21.00 11.12 14.92
CA SER A 133 19.54 11.29 14.96
C SER A 133 18.96 11.86 13.67
N ARG A 134 19.70 12.71 12.95
CA ARG A 134 19.21 13.29 11.68
C ARG A 134 19.11 12.23 10.60
N THR A 135 20.16 11.41 10.46
CA THR A 135 20.17 10.29 9.51
C THR A 135 19.15 9.23 9.90
N ALA A 136 18.95 8.98 11.21
CA ALA A 136 17.93 8.06 11.69
C ALA A 136 16.51 8.49 11.28
N PHE A 137 16.19 9.77 11.45
CA PHE A 137 14.90 10.32 11.04
C PHE A 137 14.72 10.27 9.53
N MET A 138 15.71 10.68 8.74
CA MET A 138 15.64 10.62 7.27
C MET A 138 15.48 9.20 6.74
N ALA A 139 16.23 8.24 7.30
CA ALA A 139 16.08 6.82 6.94
C ALA A 139 14.70 6.29 7.28
N HIS A 140 14.19 6.62 8.49
CA HIS A 140 12.87 6.21 8.94
C HIS A 140 11.77 6.72 8.01
N VAL A 141 11.76 8.04 7.73
CA VAL A 141 10.77 8.64 6.81
C VAL A 141 10.85 8.00 5.42
N THR A 142 12.05 7.81 4.89
CA THR A 142 12.24 7.18 3.57
C THR A 142 11.66 5.76 3.55
N ILE A 143 11.94 4.95 4.57
CA ILE A 143 11.44 3.57 4.64
C ILE A 143 9.91 3.54 4.77
N ILE A 144 9.32 4.41 5.60
CA ILE A 144 7.85 4.50 5.73
C ILE A 144 7.20 4.86 4.40
N LEU A 145 7.76 5.85 3.67
CA LEU A 145 7.25 6.23 2.36
C LEU A 145 7.36 5.07 1.36
N LEU A 146 8.46 4.33 1.36
CA LEU A 146 8.61 3.14 0.52
C LEU A 146 7.61 2.03 0.88
N CYS A 147 7.35 1.80 2.17
CA CYS A 147 6.36 0.82 2.63
C CYS A 147 4.93 1.23 2.26
N SER A 148 4.64 2.53 2.24
CA SER A 148 3.29 3.06 2.00
C SER A 148 2.72 2.69 0.63
N ILE A 149 3.57 2.43 -0.37
CA ILE A 149 3.16 2.09 -1.73
C ILE A 149 2.39 0.76 -1.80
N THR A 150 2.66 -0.15 -0.87
CA THR A 150 2.03 -1.47 -0.83
C THR A 150 0.68 -1.45 -0.11
N LEU A 151 0.36 -0.35 0.58
CA LEU A 151 -0.78 -0.25 1.47
C LEU A 151 -2.03 0.33 0.81
N ARG A 152 -3.18 -0.15 1.26
CA ARG A 152 -4.49 0.33 0.81
C ARG A 152 -4.84 1.73 1.34
N PHE A 153 -4.38 2.05 2.57
CA PHE A 153 -4.59 3.34 3.24
C PHE A 153 -3.24 3.95 3.64
N PRO A 154 -2.48 4.50 2.67
CA PRO A 154 -1.12 4.97 2.91
C PRO A 154 -1.06 6.19 3.85
N HIS A 155 -2.07 7.07 3.82
CA HIS A 155 -2.06 8.31 4.62
C HIS A 155 -2.09 8.05 6.13
N GLU A 156 -2.96 7.17 6.60
CA GLU A 156 -3.06 6.81 8.02
C GLU A 156 -1.77 6.17 8.51
N PHE A 157 -1.23 5.26 7.70
CA PHE A 157 0.02 4.58 8.00
C PHE A 157 1.19 5.56 8.13
N ILE A 158 1.37 6.47 7.17
CA ILE A 158 2.45 7.46 7.18
C ILE A 158 2.36 8.34 8.43
N LEU A 159 1.17 8.88 8.73
CA LEU A 159 0.99 9.76 9.90
C LEU A 159 1.32 9.04 11.20
N LEU A 160 0.79 7.83 11.40
CA LEU A 160 1.03 7.06 12.63
C LEU A 160 2.52 6.68 12.78
N GLN A 161 3.15 6.21 11.70
CA GLN A 161 4.52 5.71 11.79
C GLN A 161 5.56 6.83 11.87
N VAL A 162 5.34 7.97 11.22
CA VAL A 162 6.24 9.14 11.35
C VAL A 162 6.24 9.64 12.80
N VAL A 163 5.06 9.73 13.41
CA VAL A 163 4.94 10.16 14.83
C VAL A 163 5.56 9.12 15.78
N ALA A 164 5.39 7.82 15.50
CA ALA A 164 5.95 6.75 16.33
C ALA A 164 7.50 6.70 16.31
N GLY A 165 8.13 7.24 15.26
CA GLY A 165 9.59 7.24 15.10
C GLY A 165 10.29 8.55 15.51
N MET A 166 9.56 9.53 15.99
CA MET A 166 10.09 10.79 16.50
C MET A 166 10.59 10.67 17.95
#